data_76807e89ecb1c647e3f39d00c54fe70c
#
_entry.id   76807e89ecb1c647e3f39d00c54fe70c
#
_cell.length_a   1.000
_cell.length_b   1.000
_cell.length_c   1.000
_cell.angle_alpha   90.00
_cell.angle_beta   90.00
_cell.angle_gamma   90.00
#
_symmetry.space_group_name_H-M   'P 1'
#
loop_
_entity.id
_entity.type
_entity.pdbx_description
1 polymer ?
#
loop_
_entity_poly.entity_id
_entity_poly.type
_entity_poly.pdbx_seq_one_letter_code
_entity_poly.pdbx_strand_id
1 'polypeptide(L)'
;MENELSCSTENDLHDVPRLFAGEGEMVRLVNEHDWENTPLGPISGWPESIRSAVSIALGSTFQLVVLSGPELVYIYNDASTCIFGEKHPWALGKPTSLVWSEAWETLGPMLHSVYDSGRALRHDDLLLILQRHGYIEECYFTFSYSPIRSAGGTSGIFISVLETSERVVNERRLRTLGELAARVASGRGEQVYAGLAEVLGHSLDDLPCTALYLCEAGTPAPRRVFHTGSKEDCIDA
;
A
#
# COMPACT_ATOMS: atom_id res chain seq x y z
N MET A 1 -58.71 -3.47 38.87
CA MET A 1 -58.42 -4.57 37.93
C MET A 1 -57.97 -3.92 36.65
N GLU A 2 -56.71 -3.61 36.59
CA GLU A 2 -56.06 -3.05 35.40
C GLU A 2 -54.81 -3.84 35.18
N ASN A 3 -54.72 -4.40 34.01
CA ASN A 3 -53.76 -5.38 33.60
C ASN A 3 -52.63 -4.66 32.90
N GLU A 4 -51.48 -4.45 33.55
CA GLU A 4 -50.31 -3.92 32.93
C GLU A 4 -49.60 -5.03 32.16
N LEU A 5 -49.74 -4.99 30.83
CA LEU A 5 -48.95 -5.76 29.90
C LEU A 5 -47.54 -5.14 29.79
N SER A 6 -46.62 -5.73 30.49
CA SER A 6 -45.17 -5.50 30.34
C SER A 6 -44.71 -5.98 28.94
N CYS A 7 -44.44 -5.07 28.06
CA CYS A 7 -43.79 -5.35 26.79
C CYS A 7 -42.28 -5.46 27.00
N SER A 8 -41.82 -6.69 27.19
CA SER A 8 -40.37 -7.02 27.15
C SER A 8 -39.92 -7.00 25.71
N THR A 9 -39.25 -5.96 25.29
CA THR A 9 -38.54 -5.95 24.03
C THR A 9 -37.28 -6.78 24.17
N GLU A 10 -37.34 -7.98 23.61
CA GLU A 10 -36.19 -8.83 23.32
C GLU A 10 -35.24 -8.08 22.39
N ASN A 11 -34.12 -7.71 22.92
CA ASN A 11 -32.96 -7.26 22.14
C ASN A 11 -31.77 -8.16 22.55
N ASP A 12 -31.94 -9.46 22.41
CA ASP A 12 -30.86 -10.43 22.47
C ASP A 12 -30.07 -10.40 21.17
N LEU A 13 -29.38 -9.28 20.92
CA LEU A 13 -28.23 -9.29 20.03
C LEU A 13 -27.11 -9.97 20.80
N HIS A 14 -26.66 -11.12 20.31
CA HIS A 14 -25.56 -11.93 20.82
C HIS A 14 -24.44 -11.04 21.36
N ASP A 15 -24.29 -11.00 22.68
CA ASP A 15 -23.19 -10.34 23.38
C ASP A 15 -21.94 -11.24 23.22
N VAL A 16 -21.34 -11.19 22.01
CA VAL A 16 -20.03 -11.78 21.78
C VAL A 16 -19.06 -10.94 22.60
N PRO A 17 -18.36 -11.53 23.58
CA PRO A 17 -17.45 -10.76 24.42
C PRO A 17 -16.43 -10.05 23.52
N ARG A 18 -16.50 -8.72 23.47
CA ARG A 18 -15.57 -7.88 22.71
C ARG A 18 -14.19 -7.99 23.33
N LEU A 19 -13.29 -8.72 22.71
CA LEU A 19 -11.93 -8.93 23.18
C LEU A 19 -11.05 -7.71 22.96
N PHE A 20 -11.36 -6.91 21.92
CA PHE A 20 -10.71 -5.64 21.68
C PHE A 20 -11.72 -4.50 21.87
N ALA A 21 -11.34 -3.55 22.75
CA ALA A 21 -12.10 -2.34 23.01
C ALA A 21 -11.73 -1.24 22.00
N GLY A 22 -12.68 -0.36 21.71
CA GLY A 22 -12.49 0.80 20.82
C GLY A 22 -13.66 0.99 19.88
N GLU A 23 -13.56 2.07 19.12
CA GLU A 23 -14.49 2.42 18.04
C GLU A 23 -13.74 2.30 16.72
N GLY A 24 -14.44 1.95 15.65
CA GLY A 24 -13.87 1.81 14.32
C GLY A 24 -14.32 0.55 13.61
N GLU A 25 -14.22 0.56 12.30
CA GLU A 25 -14.63 -0.56 11.48
C GLU A 25 -13.79 -1.81 11.75
N MET A 26 -12.47 -1.64 11.83
CA MET A 26 -11.56 -2.76 12.04
C MET A 26 -11.67 -3.37 13.44
N VAL A 27 -11.98 -2.57 14.48
CA VAL A 27 -12.28 -3.11 15.81
C VAL A 27 -13.48 -4.05 15.75
N ARG A 28 -14.54 -3.62 15.05
CA ARG A 28 -15.74 -4.44 14.86
C ARG A 28 -15.41 -5.70 14.04
N LEU A 29 -14.78 -5.54 12.88
CA LEU A 29 -14.46 -6.67 12.01
C LEU A 29 -13.55 -7.71 12.69
N VAL A 30 -12.53 -7.27 13.45
CA VAL A 30 -11.65 -8.19 14.17
C VAL A 30 -12.38 -8.96 15.28
N ASN A 31 -13.30 -8.31 16.00
CA ASN A 31 -14.08 -8.98 17.04
C ASN A 31 -15.13 -9.98 16.47
N GLU A 32 -15.69 -9.67 15.31
CA GLU A 32 -16.74 -10.46 14.65
C GLU A 32 -16.19 -11.54 13.71
N HIS A 33 -14.87 -11.48 13.37
CA HIS A 33 -14.26 -12.40 12.41
C HIS A 33 -14.25 -13.85 12.93
N ASP A 34 -14.52 -14.79 12.04
CA ASP A 34 -14.44 -16.22 12.32
C ASP A 34 -12.98 -16.71 12.35
N TRP A 35 -12.30 -16.41 13.47
CA TRP A 35 -10.92 -16.79 13.67
C TRP A 35 -10.70 -18.30 13.81
N GLU A 36 -11.72 -19.06 14.22
CA GLU A 36 -11.62 -20.52 14.38
C GLU A 36 -11.29 -21.22 13.06
N ASN A 37 -11.78 -20.65 11.95
CA ASN A 37 -11.53 -21.14 10.59
C ASN A 37 -10.33 -20.46 9.90
N THR A 38 -9.47 -19.77 10.66
CA THR A 38 -8.20 -19.22 10.19
C THR A 38 -7.01 -20.00 10.73
N PRO A 39 -5.81 -19.87 10.15
CA PRO A 39 -4.61 -20.50 10.69
C PRO A 39 -4.25 -20.06 12.12
N LEU A 40 -4.80 -18.96 12.62
CA LEU A 40 -4.55 -18.46 13.98
C LEU A 40 -5.41 -19.15 15.03
N GLY A 41 -6.54 -19.72 14.65
CA GLY A 41 -7.51 -20.22 15.62
C GLY A 41 -8.14 -19.11 16.46
N PRO A 42 -8.97 -19.46 17.46
CA PRO A 42 -9.72 -18.50 18.27
C PRO A 42 -8.80 -17.54 19.03
N ILE A 43 -9.24 -16.27 19.17
CA ILE A 43 -8.45 -15.19 19.83
C ILE A 43 -8.02 -15.56 21.26
N SER A 44 -8.80 -16.38 21.96
CA SER A 44 -8.46 -16.86 23.31
C SER A 44 -7.15 -17.67 23.34
N GLY A 45 -6.78 -18.31 22.24
CA GLY A 45 -5.53 -19.05 22.06
C GLY A 45 -4.33 -18.21 21.63
N TRP A 46 -4.54 -16.94 21.26
CA TRP A 46 -3.44 -16.10 20.79
C TRP A 46 -2.47 -15.75 21.92
N PRO A 47 -1.17 -15.69 21.63
CA PRO A 47 -0.18 -15.19 22.59
C PRO A 47 -0.56 -13.80 23.08
N GLU A 48 -0.29 -13.51 24.36
CA GLU A 48 -0.56 -12.19 24.95
C GLU A 48 0.14 -11.07 24.19
N SER A 49 1.37 -11.32 23.70
CA SER A 49 2.14 -10.38 22.88
C SER A 49 1.42 -10.01 21.58
N ILE A 50 0.75 -10.97 20.94
CA ILE A 50 -0.07 -10.72 19.74
C ILE A 50 -1.32 -9.92 20.09
N ARG A 51 -2.05 -10.31 21.15
CA ARG A 51 -3.26 -9.59 21.58
C ARG A 51 -2.95 -8.13 21.94
N SER A 52 -1.84 -7.90 22.64
CA SER A 52 -1.38 -6.57 22.98
C SER A 52 -1.00 -5.75 21.75
N ALA A 53 -0.27 -6.35 20.79
CA ALA A 53 0.10 -5.70 19.53
C ALA A 53 -1.13 -5.32 18.70
N VAL A 54 -2.12 -6.22 18.61
CA VAL A 54 -3.39 -5.96 17.90
C VAL A 54 -4.17 -4.84 18.59
N SER A 55 -4.27 -4.85 19.92
CA SER A 55 -4.94 -3.79 20.68
C SER A 55 -4.31 -2.42 20.43
N ILE A 56 -2.96 -2.34 20.41
CA ILE A 56 -2.22 -1.10 20.11
C ILE A 56 -2.48 -0.68 18.65
N ALA A 57 -2.42 -1.61 17.71
CA ALA A 57 -2.64 -1.31 16.30
C ALA A 57 -4.04 -0.76 16.06
N LEU A 58 -5.08 -1.42 16.60
CA LEU A 58 -6.48 -1.01 16.42
C LEU A 58 -6.78 0.37 17.02
N GLY A 59 -6.10 0.76 18.10
CA GLY A 59 -6.22 2.09 18.73
C GLY A 59 -5.40 3.20 18.07
N SER A 60 -4.61 2.90 17.04
CA SER A 60 -3.69 3.86 16.42
C SER A 60 -4.32 4.57 15.22
N THR A 61 -3.94 5.84 15.04
CA THR A 61 -4.24 6.62 13.83
C THR A 61 -3.16 6.48 12.74
N PHE A 62 -2.03 5.84 13.04
CA PHE A 62 -1.00 5.49 12.05
C PHE A 62 -1.34 4.16 11.38
N GLN A 63 -0.87 3.98 10.16
CA GLN A 63 -1.02 2.74 9.41
C GLN A 63 -0.20 1.62 10.05
N LEU A 64 -0.90 0.73 10.76
CA LEU A 64 -0.30 -0.37 11.51
C LEU A 64 -0.92 -1.71 11.11
N VAL A 65 -0.05 -2.70 10.99
CA VAL A 65 -0.42 -4.07 10.66
C VAL A 65 0.27 -5.03 11.63
N VAL A 66 -0.44 -6.06 12.03
CA VAL A 66 0.09 -7.20 12.77
C VAL A 66 0.00 -8.43 11.88
N LEU A 67 1.13 -9.06 11.62
CA LEU A 67 1.18 -10.38 11.00
C LEU A 67 1.41 -11.41 12.10
N SER A 68 0.54 -12.39 12.23
CA SER A 68 0.58 -13.36 13.30
C SER A 68 0.78 -14.78 12.80
N GLY A 69 1.51 -15.57 13.58
CA GLY A 69 1.80 -16.97 13.28
C GLY A 69 2.78 -17.19 12.13
N PRO A 70 3.13 -18.45 11.83
CA PRO A 70 4.09 -18.80 10.79
C PRO A 70 3.58 -18.50 9.38
N GLU A 71 2.25 -18.45 9.18
CA GLU A 71 1.62 -18.09 7.91
C GLU A 71 1.49 -16.58 7.73
N LEU A 72 1.93 -15.77 8.71
CA LEU A 72 1.92 -14.32 8.66
C LEU A 72 0.52 -13.78 8.31
N VAL A 73 -0.47 -14.18 9.12
CA VAL A 73 -1.88 -13.83 8.91
C VAL A 73 -2.13 -12.37 9.24
N TYR A 74 -2.87 -11.67 8.36
CA TYR A 74 -3.12 -10.24 8.43
C TYR A 74 -4.15 -9.84 9.47
N ILE A 75 -3.77 -8.86 10.30
CA ILE A 75 -4.64 -8.06 11.15
C ILE A 75 -4.19 -6.61 11.00
N TYR A 76 -5.08 -5.69 10.69
CA TYR A 76 -4.73 -4.29 10.43
C TYR A 76 -5.77 -3.33 10.99
N ASN A 77 -5.42 -2.05 11.09
CA ASN A 77 -6.30 -1.02 11.63
C ASN A 77 -6.99 -0.19 10.53
N ASP A 78 -7.94 0.67 10.93
CA ASP A 78 -8.69 1.53 10.03
C ASP A 78 -7.78 2.42 9.16
N ALA A 79 -6.71 2.97 9.75
CA ALA A 79 -5.77 3.80 9.01
C ALA A 79 -5.06 3.05 7.87
N SER A 80 -4.96 1.73 7.94
CA SER A 80 -4.31 0.90 6.94
C SER A 80 -5.23 0.48 5.79
N THR A 81 -6.55 0.69 5.88
CA THR A 81 -7.52 0.22 4.86
C THR A 81 -7.22 0.75 3.46
N CYS A 82 -6.74 1.99 3.36
CA CYS A 82 -6.35 2.60 2.09
C CYS A 82 -5.22 1.85 1.36
N ILE A 83 -4.33 1.15 2.10
CA ILE A 83 -3.26 0.34 1.50
C ILE A 83 -3.83 -0.87 0.78
N PHE A 84 -4.93 -1.42 1.29
CA PHE A 84 -5.53 -2.65 0.76
C PHE A 84 -6.46 -2.40 -0.43
N GLY A 85 -7.05 -1.21 -0.56
CA GLY A 85 -8.01 -0.90 -1.62
C GLY A 85 -9.16 -1.93 -1.65
N GLU A 86 -9.46 -2.51 -2.81
CA GLU A 86 -10.52 -3.52 -2.98
C GLU A 86 -10.27 -4.85 -2.25
N LYS A 87 -9.04 -5.08 -1.75
CA LYS A 87 -8.74 -6.25 -0.93
C LYS A 87 -9.27 -6.12 0.51
N HIS A 88 -9.65 -4.91 0.95
CA HIS A 88 -10.39 -4.72 2.20
C HIS A 88 -11.89 -5.00 1.99
N PRO A 89 -12.59 -5.69 2.91
CA PRO A 89 -12.09 -6.30 4.15
C PRO A 89 -11.57 -7.75 4.00
N TRP A 90 -11.57 -8.30 2.78
CA TRP A 90 -11.23 -9.69 2.51
C TRP A 90 -9.85 -10.11 3.04
N ALA A 91 -8.89 -9.18 3.07
CA ALA A 91 -7.51 -9.42 3.54
C ALA A 91 -7.42 -9.79 5.03
N LEU A 92 -8.42 -9.42 5.85
CA LEU A 92 -8.44 -9.75 7.27
C LEU A 92 -8.45 -11.26 7.48
N GLY A 93 -7.57 -11.76 8.32
CA GLY A 93 -7.47 -13.18 8.64
C GLY A 93 -6.84 -14.06 7.54
N LYS A 94 -6.32 -13.46 6.46
CA LYS A 94 -5.67 -14.20 5.36
C LYS A 94 -4.14 -14.18 5.49
N PRO A 95 -3.46 -15.25 5.04
CA PRO A 95 -2.01 -15.27 4.91
C PRO A 95 -1.51 -14.16 3.97
N THR A 96 -0.36 -13.55 4.32
CA THR A 96 0.26 -12.47 3.53
C THR A 96 0.53 -12.89 2.09
N SER A 97 0.95 -14.13 1.86
CA SER A 97 1.23 -14.68 0.52
C SER A 97 0.02 -14.71 -0.41
N LEU A 98 -1.19 -14.78 0.15
CA LEU A 98 -2.44 -14.69 -0.63
C LEU A 98 -2.83 -13.25 -0.89
N VAL A 99 -2.71 -12.38 0.12
CA VAL A 99 -3.12 -10.96 0.02
C VAL A 99 -2.25 -10.21 -0.98
N TRP A 100 -0.94 -10.45 -0.95
CA TRP A 100 0.04 -9.78 -1.80
C TRP A 100 0.79 -10.77 -2.70
N SER A 101 0.05 -11.67 -3.35
CA SER A 101 0.61 -12.68 -4.24
C SER A 101 1.45 -12.06 -5.36
N GLU A 102 1.07 -10.90 -5.89
CA GLU A 102 1.78 -10.15 -6.93
C GLU A 102 3.14 -9.58 -6.45
N ALA A 103 3.27 -9.29 -5.16
CA ALA A 103 4.50 -8.74 -4.56
C ALA A 103 5.22 -9.76 -3.65
N TRP A 104 4.76 -11.01 -3.61
CA TRP A 104 5.27 -12.01 -2.66
C TRP A 104 6.73 -12.35 -2.85
N GLU A 105 7.23 -12.37 -4.09
CA GLU A 105 8.65 -12.60 -4.38
C GLU A 105 9.57 -11.57 -3.69
N THR A 106 9.08 -10.34 -3.52
CA THR A 106 9.79 -9.26 -2.83
C THR A 106 9.55 -9.28 -1.33
N LEU A 107 8.28 -9.39 -0.90
CA LEU A 107 7.89 -9.26 0.51
C LEU A 107 8.23 -10.52 1.33
N GLY A 108 8.01 -11.70 0.77
CA GLY A 108 8.17 -12.98 1.47
C GLY A 108 9.54 -13.17 2.12
N PRO A 109 10.66 -13.03 1.38
CA PRO A 109 12.01 -13.16 1.93
C PRO A 109 12.30 -12.18 3.08
N MET A 110 11.82 -10.94 2.99
CA MET A 110 12.02 -9.93 4.04
C MET A 110 11.23 -10.28 5.31
N LEU A 111 9.97 -10.69 5.16
CA LEU A 111 9.12 -11.09 6.28
C LEU A 111 9.65 -12.33 6.98
N HIS A 112 10.03 -13.37 6.23
CA HIS A 112 10.64 -14.58 6.80
C HIS A 112 11.97 -14.27 7.49
N SER A 113 12.80 -13.40 6.91
CA SER A 113 14.06 -12.99 7.55
C SER A 113 13.83 -12.36 8.93
N VAL A 114 12.79 -11.50 9.06
CA VAL A 114 12.44 -10.90 10.37
C VAL A 114 11.85 -11.93 11.31
N TYR A 115 10.96 -12.79 10.82
CA TYR A 115 10.31 -13.82 11.62
C TYR A 115 11.32 -14.82 12.19
N ASP A 116 12.25 -15.31 11.37
CA ASP A 116 13.23 -16.33 11.74
C ASP A 116 14.38 -15.77 12.59
N SER A 117 14.91 -14.60 12.20
CA SER A 117 16.05 -14.00 12.91
C SER A 117 15.68 -13.25 14.19
N GLY A 118 14.40 -12.83 14.32
CA GLY A 118 13.97 -11.92 15.38
C GLY A 118 14.64 -10.55 15.33
N ARG A 119 15.13 -10.10 14.17
CA ARG A 119 15.75 -8.80 13.95
C ARG A 119 14.81 -7.91 13.13
N ALA A 120 14.64 -6.67 13.58
CA ALA A 120 13.84 -5.69 12.85
C ALA A 120 14.51 -5.32 11.52
N LEU A 121 13.67 -4.96 10.53
CA LEU A 121 14.08 -4.51 9.20
C LEU A 121 13.31 -3.23 8.86
N ARG A 122 13.96 -2.30 8.17
CA ARG A 122 13.35 -1.08 7.64
C ARG A 122 13.71 -0.92 6.16
N HIS A 123 12.75 -0.45 5.39
CA HIS A 123 12.96 0.07 4.04
C HIS A 123 12.34 1.44 3.91
N ASP A 124 13.03 2.31 3.17
CA ASP A 124 12.53 3.60 2.77
C ASP A 124 12.25 3.57 1.26
N ASP A 125 11.04 4.01 0.88
CA ASP A 125 10.59 4.13 -0.51
C ASP A 125 10.77 2.86 -1.36
N LEU A 126 10.45 1.71 -0.78
CA LEU A 126 10.48 0.45 -1.54
C LEU A 126 9.39 0.47 -2.61
N LEU A 127 9.79 0.30 -3.87
CA LEU A 127 8.87 0.11 -4.99
C LEU A 127 8.21 -1.27 -4.91
N LEU A 128 6.90 -1.28 -4.94
CA LEU A 128 6.07 -2.48 -5.12
C LEU A 128 5.11 -2.25 -6.28
N ILE A 129 4.98 -3.25 -7.13
CA ILE A 129 3.95 -3.26 -8.17
C ILE A 129 2.74 -4.00 -7.59
N LEU A 130 1.66 -3.29 -7.35
CA LEU A 130 0.47 -3.80 -6.68
C LEU A 130 -0.75 -3.76 -7.59
N GLN A 131 -1.72 -4.63 -7.27
CA GLN A 131 -3.04 -4.64 -7.91
C GLN A 131 -4.11 -4.60 -6.79
N ARG A 132 -4.56 -3.41 -6.46
CA ARG A 132 -5.51 -3.17 -5.35
C ARG A 132 -6.76 -2.39 -5.74
N HIS A 133 -6.80 -1.86 -6.98
CA HIS A 133 -7.96 -1.12 -7.54
C HIS A 133 -8.35 -1.64 -8.93
N GLY A 134 -8.08 -2.93 -9.21
CA GLY A 134 -8.40 -3.54 -10.51
C GLY A 134 -7.39 -3.25 -11.63
N TYR A 135 -6.34 -2.47 -11.36
CA TYR A 135 -5.24 -2.18 -12.30
C TYR A 135 -3.88 -2.26 -11.60
N ILE A 136 -2.81 -2.33 -12.40
CA ILE A 136 -1.43 -2.38 -11.89
C ILE A 136 -1.00 -0.97 -11.50
N GLU A 137 -0.47 -0.82 -10.29
CA GLU A 137 -0.02 0.43 -9.70
C GLU A 137 1.45 0.37 -9.30
N GLU A 138 2.19 1.44 -9.60
CA GLU A 138 3.51 1.72 -9.06
C GLU A 138 3.34 2.37 -7.68
N CYS A 139 3.64 1.62 -6.62
CA CYS A 139 3.48 2.07 -5.24
C CYS A 139 4.80 2.09 -4.50
N TYR A 140 5.05 3.13 -3.71
CA TYR A 140 6.22 3.25 -2.87
C TYR A 140 5.83 3.22 -1.41
N PHE A 141 6.57 2.44 -0.62
CA PHE A 141 6.31 2.30 0.82
C PHE A 141 7.57 2.48 1.64
N THR A 142 7.45 3.28 2.69
CA THR A 142 8.39 3.28 3.81
C THR A 142 7.78 2.46 4.94
N PHE A 143 8.50 1.43 5.42
CA PHE A 143 7.98 0.55 6.48
C PHE A 143 9.08 0.05 7.40
N SER A 144 8.64 -0.36 8.60
CA SER A 144 9.45 -1.07 9.57
C SER A 144 8.76 -2.36 9.96
N TYR A 145 9.47 -3.47 9.84
CA TYR A 145 9.08 -4.80 10.30
C TYR A 145 9.74 -5.05 11.65
N SER A 146 8.95 -5.14 12.70
CA SER A 146 9.42 -5.36 14.08
C SER A 146 8.94 -6.71 14.59
N PRO A 147 9.83 -7.63 15.02
CA PRO A 147 9.40 -8.93 15.50
C PRO A 147 8.63 -8.81 16.82
N ILE A 148 7.47 -9.45 16.89
CA ILE A 148 6.70 -9.63 18.12
C ILE A 148 7.22 -10.90 18.79
N ARG A 149 7.82 -10.73 19.98
CA ARG A 149 8.47 -11.82 20.70
C ARG A 149 7.54 -12.48 21.72
N SER A 150 7.68 -13.79 21.86
CA SER A 150 7.07 -14.59 22.91
C SER A 150 8.11 -15.51 23.56
N ALA A 151 7.73 -16.26 24.57
CA ALA A 151 8.64 -17.19 25.25
C ALA A 151 9.26 -18.26 24.30
N GLY A 152 8.57 -18.59 23.21
CA GLY A 152 9.03 -19.58 22.23
C GLY A 152 9.77 -19.01 21.02
N GLY A 153 10.04 -17.71 20.95
CA GLY A 153 10.66 -17.04 19.81
C GLY A 153 9.79 -15.92 19.22
N THR A 154 9.82 -15.72 17.91
CA THR A 154 8.97 -14.75 17.23
C THR A 154 7.57 -15.33 17.03
N SER A 155 6.54 -14.63 17.50
CA SER A 155 5.13 -15.01 17.36
C SER A 155 4.43 -14.27 16.22
N GLY A 156 5.06 -13.21 15.71
CA GLY A 156 4.52 -12.39 14.63
C GLY A 156 5.40 -11.21 14.29
N ILE A 157 4.92 -10.34 13.43
CA ILE A 157 5.60 -9.11 13.00
C ILE A 157 4.66 -7.93 13.18
N PHE A 158 5.12 -6.90 13.86
CA PHE A 158 4.45 -5.60 13.95
C PHE A 158 4.99 -4.70 12.84
N ILE A 159 4.10 -4.20 12.00
CA ILE A 159 4.46 -3.36 10.86
C ILE A 159 3.92 -1.96 11.07
N SER A 160 4.81 -0.98 10.99
CA SER A 160 4.46 0.41 10.74
C SER A 160 4.77 0.69 9.28
N VAL A 161 3.79 1.09 8.51
CA VAL A 161 3.89 1.33 7.06
C VAL A 161 3.34 2.70 6.72
N LEU A 162 3.97 3.34 5.75
CA LEU A 162 3.53 4.61 5.17
C LEU A 162 3.66 4.52 3.66
N GLU A 163 2.58 4.77 2.95
CA GLU A 163 2.63 4.92 1.50
C GLU A 163 3.26 6.27 1.15
N THR A 164 4.31 6.23 0.33
CA THR A 164 5.08 7.42 -0.09
C THR A 164 4.99 7.67 -1.59
N SER A 165 4.11 6.98 -2.29
CA SER A 165 3.96 7.01 -3.76
C SER A 165 3.80 8.43 -4.29
N GLU A 166 2.87 9.21 -3.73
CA GLU A 166 2.63 10.59 -4.16
C GLU A 166 3.90 11.46 -4.02
N ARG A 167 4.60 11.34 -2.91
CA ARG A 167 5.84 12.10 -2.68
C ARG A 167 6.93 11.73 -3.68
N VAL A 168 7.21 10.43 -3.85
CA VAL A 168 8.28 9.93 -4.74
C VAL A 168 7.99 10.32 -6.19
N VAL A 169 6.75 10.12 -6.65
CA VAL A 169 6.35 10.49 -8.02
C VAL A 169 6.42 12.00 -8.23
N ASN A 170 5.96 12.80 -7.27
CA ASN A 170 6.04 14.26 -7.39
C ASN A 170 7.49 14.77 -7.39
N GLU A 171 8.37 14.21 -6.55
CA GLU A 171 9.81 14.53 -6.56
C GLU A 171 10.45 14.18 -7.91
N ARG A 172 10.11 13.03 -8.51
CA ARG A 172 10.57 12.60 -9.84
C ARG A 172 10.11 13.59 -10.92
N ARG A 173 8.83 13.96 -10.92
CA ARG A 173 8.26 14.95 -11.87
C ARG A 173 8.86 16.33 -11.74
N LEU A 174 9.06 16.80 -10.50
CA LEU A 174 9.71 18.10 -10.26
C LEU A 174 11.16 18.11 -10.74
N ARG A 175 11.90 17.02 -10.58
CA ARG A 175 13.26 16.89 -11.12
C ARG A 175 13.24 16.98 -12.64
N THR A 176 12.39 16.23 -13.31
CA THR A 176 12.23 16.30 -14.78
C THR A 176 11.91 17.71 -15.25
N LEU A 177 10.97 18.41 -14.60
CA LEU A 177 10.64 19.80 -14.93
C LEU A 177 11.84 20.75 -14.74
N GLY A 178 12.60 20.58 -13.66
CA GLY A 178 13.82 21.36 -13.39
C GLY A 178 14.90 21.15 -14.47
N GLU A 179 15.12 19.90 -14.88
CA GLU A 179 16.05 19.55 -15.96
C GLU A 179 15.61 20.13 -17.30
N LEU A 180 14.33 20.05 -17.67
CA LEU A 180 13.78 20.66 -18.88
C LEU A 180 13.96 22.18 -18.86
N ALA A 181 13.67 22.85 -17.75
CA ALA A 181 13.85 24.29 -17.60
C ALA A 181 15.32 24.69 -17.76
N ALA A 182 16.25 23.92 -17.17
CA ALA A 182 17.69 24.18 -17.30
C ALA A 182 18.19 24.02 -18.74
N ARG A 183 17.69 23.02 -19.50
CA ARG A 183 18.03 22.84 -20.92
C ARG A 183 17.51 24.01 -21.78
N VAL A 184 16.29 24.48 -21.49
CA VAL A 184 15.73 25.65 -22.20
C VAL A 184 16.53 26.91 -21.89
N ALA A 185 16.90 27.15 -20.62
CA ALA A 185 17.64 28.38 -20.21
C ALA A 185 19.05 28.43 -20.72
N SER A 186 19.75 27.30 -20.85
CA SER A 186 21.17 27.22 -21.26
C SER A 186 21.39 26.98 -22.76
N GLY A 187 20.38 26.42 -23.45
CA GLY A 187 20.49 26.02 -24.84
C GLY A 187 20.21 27.15 -25.83
N ARG A 188 20.71 27.02 -27.08
CA ARG A 188 20.39 27.90 -28.21
C ARG A 188 20.07 27.07 -29.45
N GLY A 189 19.05 27.52 -30.19
CA GLY A 189 18.66 26.88 -31.45
C GLY A 189 18.29 25.39 -31.30
N GLU A 190 18.75 24.57 -32.22
CA GLU A 190 18.40 23.13 -32.27
C GLU A 190 18.96 22.29 -31.10
N GLN A 191 20.02 22.80 -30.43
CA GLN A 191 20.61 22.13 -29.26
C GLN A 191 19.60 22.03 -28.10
N VAL A 192 18.66 22.98 -27.98
CA VAL A 192 17.59 22.93 -26.97
C VAL A 192 16.76 21.69 -27.17
N TYR A 193 16.36 21.41 -28.42
CA TYR A 193 15.47 20.27 -28.71
C TYR A 193 16.14 18.93 -28.45
N ALA A 194 17.42 18.79 -28.77
CA ALA A 194 18.20 17.59 -28.46
C ALA A 194 18.27 17.36 -26.94
N GLY A 195 18.52 18.43 -26.16
CA GLY A 195 18.54 18.36 -24.71
C GLY A 195 17.17 18.02 -24.08
N LEU A 196 16.07 18.54 -24.66
CA LEU A 196 14.73 18.19 -24.24
C LEU A 196 14.41 16.73 -24.54
N ALA A 197 14.78 16.23 -25.74
CA ALA A 197 14.59 14.84 -26.13
C ALA A 197 15.33 13.87 -25.19
N GLU A 198 16.57 14.24 -24.79
CA GLU A 198 17.35 13.45 -23.83
C GLU A 198 16.63 13.33 -22.47
N VAL A 199 16.20 14.45 -21.89
CA VAL A 199 15.50 14.47 -20.58
C VAL A 199 14.18 13.68 -20.65
N LEU A 200 13.39 13.92 -21.68
CA LEU A 200 12.09 13.23 -21.86
C LEU A 200 12.27 11.74 -22.14
N GLY A 201 13.34 11.36 -22.86
CA GLY A 201 13.67 9.95 -23.08
C GLY A 201 14.08 9.17 -21.84
N HIS A 202 14.52 9.86 -20.77
CA HIS A 202 14.79 9.26 -19.46
C HIS A 202 13.60 9.30 -18.49
N SER A 203 12.48 9.91 -18.90
CA SER A 203 11.29 10.10 -18.05
C SER A 203 10.10 9.25 -18.51
N LEU A 204 10.36 8.10 -19.12
CA LEU A 204 9.33 7.26 -19.74
C LEU A 204 8.32 6.68 -18.73
N ASP A 205 8.71 6.51 -17.47
CA ASP A 205 7.82 6.05 -16.40
C ASP A 205 6.65 7.03 -16.15
N ASP A 206 6.91 8.35 -16.28
CA ASP A 206 5.89 9.39 -16.13
C ASP A 206 5.32 9.88 -17.47
N LEU A 207 6.11 9.79 -18.53
CA LEU A 207 5.81 10.28 -19.89
C LEU A 207 6.15 9.18 -20.91
N PRO A 208 5.33 8.14 -21.01
CA PRO A 208 5.64 6.97 -21.85
C PRO A 208 5.80 7.30 -23.32
N CYS A 209 5.16 8.40 -23.75
CA CYS A 209 5.30 8.91 -25.11
C CYS A 209 5.30 10.45 -25.11
N THR A 210 6.25 11.04 -25.83
CA THR A 210 6.33 12.50 -26.01
C THR A 210 6.76 12.82 -27.43
N ALA A 211 6.13 13.83 -28.06
CA ALA A 211 6.52 14.37 -29.35
C ALA A 211 6.54 15.89 -29.34
N LEU A 212 7.55 16.49 -29.95
CA LEU A 212 7.65 17.94 -30.13
C LEU A 212 7.53 18.30 -31.61
N TYR A 213 6.62 19.23 -31.88
CA TYR A 213 6.41 19.79 -33.22
C TYR A 213 6.67 21.28 -33.21
N LEU A 214 7.34 21.76 -34.27
CA LEU A 214 7.53 23.19 -34.54
C LEU A 214 6.56 23.63 -35.65
N CYS A 215 5.86 24.73 -35.36
CA CYS A 215 5.03 25.43 -36.35
C CYS A 215 5.78 26.68 -36.82
N GLU A 216 6.22 26.72 -38.06
CA GLU A 216 6.87 27.87 -38.67
C GLU A 216 5.83 28.72 -39.41
N ALA A 217 5.92 30.06 -39.26
CA ALA A 217 5.02 30.97 -39.96
C ALA A 217 5.16 30.82 -41.47
N GLY A 218 4.03 30.51 -42.15
CA GLY A 218 3.97 30.32 -43.60
C GLY A 218 4.13 28.86 -44.07
N THR A 219 4.37 27.91 -43.20
CA THR A 219 4.36 26.48 -43.52
C THR A 219 3.02 25.83 -43.15
N PRO A 220 2.41 25.03 -44.10
CA PRO A 220 1.08 24.48 -43.83
C PRO A 220 1.04 23.29 -42.85
N ALA A 221 2.18 22.70 -42.52
CA ALA A 221 2.27 21.54 -41.64
C ALA A 221 3.37 21.70 -40.58
N PRO A 222 3.10 21.29 -39.32
CA PRO A 222 4.12 21.27 -38.27
C PRO A 222 5.22 20.24 -38.59
N ARG A 223 6.46 20.61 -38.32
CA ARG A 223 7.63 19.74 -38.44
C ARG A 223 7.90 19.04 -37.10
N ARG A 224 7.86 17.71 -37.06
CA ARG A 224 8.26 16.95 -35.88
C ARG A 224 9.76 17.08 -35.65
N VAL A 225 10.16 17.50 -34.45
CA VAL A 225 11.56 17.70 -34.05
C VAL A 225 12.13 16.46 -33.38
N PHE A 226 11.39 15.91 -32.45
CA PHE A 226 11.72 14.63 -31.82
C PHE A 226 10.47 13.87 -31.37
N HIS A 227 10.70 12.61 -31.02
CA HIS A 227 9.72 11.70 -30.44
C HIS A 227 10.46 10.77 -29.47
N THR A 228 9.86 10.49 -28.31
CA THR A 228 10.35 9.51 -27.34
C THR A 228 9.25 8.48 -27.06
N GLY A 229 9.62 7.28 -26.60
CA GLY A 229 8.72 6.17 -26.39
C GLY A 229 8.48 5.30 -27.63
N SER A 230 7.76 4.18 -27.44
CA SER A 230 7.42 3.26 -28.53
C SER A 230 6.25 3.82 -29.35
N LYS A 231 6.13 3.36 -30.63
CA LYS A 231 4.96 3.72 -31.46
C LYS A 231 3.63 3.17 -30.93
N GLU A 232 3.69 2.11 -30.14
CA GLU A 232 2.53 1.48 -29.52
C GLU A 232 1.99 2.30 -28.35
N ASP A 233 2.85 3.10 -27.69
CA ASP A 233 2.49 3.97 -26.57
C ASP A 233 1.90 5.32 -27.02
N CYS A 234 2.07 5.67 -28.30
CA CYS A 234 1.54 6.91 -28.86
C CYS A 234 0.24 6.62 -29.60
N ILE A 235 -0.87 7.11 -29.08
CA ILE A 235 -2.13 7.17 -29.83
C ILE A 235 -1.89 8.10 -31.02
N ASP A 236 -2.06 7.58 -32.24
CA ASP A 236 -2.05 8.38 -33.45
C ASP A 236 -3.15 9.45 -33.33
N ALA A 237 -2.73 10.71 -33.10
CA ALA A 237 -3.60 11.87 -33.04
C ALA A 237 -3.76 12.49 -34.42
#